data_a32ffae8baeb823eae465b72644e1795
#
_entry.id   a32ffae8baeb823eae465b72644e1795
#
_cell.length_a   1.000
_cell.length_b   1.000
_cell.length_c   1.000
_cell.angle_alpha   90.00
_cell.angle_beta   90.00
_cell.angle_gamma   90.00
#
_symmetry.space_group_name_H-M   'P 1'
#
loop_
_entity.id
_entity.type
_entity.pdbx_description
1 polymer ?
#
loop_
_entity_poly.entity_id
_entity_poly.type
_entity_poly.pdbx_seq_one_letter_code
_entity_poly.pdbx_strand_id
1 'polypeptide(L)'
;MTLTAAGRGQASGTIAPLVRFEHVSASYGGPAVLQDVDLDLPRGGLVGIVGPSGAGKTTLLRAMVGQVPRLKGRVLVDGRDVAAGQPANIGWVPQLETVDWDFPATVREVVLMGRWARARWRPWMTNADRAEADVVLERLDIGGLGQRQIRELSGGQQQRVFLARALIADPVLLLLDEPTSGVDIRTRDEVLHLLADLNAQGVTIVLTTHELNSVAAHLPYVVCVNRRIIAHGDPDEVFTAPILNATYAADLRVVRQDGNLLIADAAPHRLRDALRHEHAGYEHSHHEHDDHPHHHPAGPA
;
A
#
# COMPACT_ATOMS: atom_id res chain seq x y z
N MET A 1 -6.52 -9.22 26.75
CA MET A 1 -5.31 -9.97 27.04
C MET A 1 -4.35 -9.71 25.90
N THR A 2 -3.39 -8.82 26.10
CA THR A 2 -2.52 -8.27 25.06
C THR A 2 -1.36 -9.24 24.85
N LEU A 3 -1.28 -9.85 23.69
CA LEU A 3 -0.12 -10.67 23.31
C LEU A 3 1.01 -9.73 22.87
N THR A 4 1.83 -9.32 23.82
CA THR A 4 3.06 -8.59 23.54
C THR A 4 4.15 -9.62 23.24
N ALA A 5 4.40 -9.87 21.96
CA ALA A 5 5.61 -10.57 21.53
C ALA A 5 6.78 -9.59 21.60
N ALA A 6 7.41 -9.49 22.77
CA ALA A 6 8.63 -8.74 22.94
C ALA A 6 9.81 -9.57 22.41
N GLY A 7 10.09 -9.44 21.12
CA GLY A 7 11.36 -9.88 20.54
C GLY A 7 12.48 -8.96 21.04
N ARG A 8 13.25 -9.43 22.03
CA ARG A 8 14.52 -8.81 22.43
C ARG A 8 15.55 -9.09 21.34
N GLY A 9 15.58 -8.27 20.28
CA GLY A 9 16.70 -8.14 19.38
C GLY A 9 17.87 -7.43 20.10
N GLN A 10 19.03 -8.02 20.01
CA GLN A 10 20.28 -7.61 20.63
C GLN A 10 20.61 -6.14 20.34
N ALA A 11 21.08 -5.42 21.34
CA ALA A 11 21.57 -4.05 21.29
C ALA A 11 22.81 -3.93 20.39
N SER A 12 22.58 -3.63 19.13
CA SER A 12 23.49 -2.95 18.25
C SER A 12 23.15 -1.47 18.33
N GLY A 13 24.10 -0.57 18.57
CA GLY A 13 23.95 0.83 18.96
C GLY A 13 22.67 1.49 18.47
N THR A 14 21.83 1.94 19.39
CA THR A 14 20.46 2.36 19.17
C THR A 14 20.43 3.61 18.28
N ILE A 15 20.40 3.43 16.95
CA ILE A 15 20.09 4.52 16.02
C ILE A 15 18.68 4.94 16.34
N ALA A 16 18.46 6.22 16.68
CA ALA A 16 17.14 6.75 16.96
C ALA A 16 16.20 6.48 15.78
N PRO A 17 14.96 6.06 16.03
CA PRO A 17 13.99 5.81 14.97
C PRO A 17 13.74 7.09 14.17
N LEU A 18 13.48 6.95 12.86
CA LEU A 18 13.13 8.10 12.03
C LEU A 18 11.73 8.59 12.35
N VAL A 19 10.79 7.68 12.58
CA VAL A 19 9.40 8.00 12.95
C VAL A 19 9.08 7.33 14.28
N ARG A 20 8.46 8.09 15.19
CA ARG A 20 7.98 7.58 16.47
C ARG A 20 6.56 8.04 16.71
N PHE A 21 5.70 7.10 17.06
CA PHE A 21 4.36 7.33 17.59
C PHE A 21 4.37 7.02 19.08
N GLU A 22 3.85 7.98 19.88
CA GLU A 22 3.74 7.86 21.33
C GLU A 22 2.27 8.04 21.72
N HIS A 23 1.59 6.93 22.10
CA HIS A 23 0.19 6.88 22.53
C HIS A 23 -0.78 7.61 21.58
N VAL A 24 -0.61 7.42 20.26
CA VAL A 24 -1.33 8.18 19.27
C VAL A 24 -2.74 7.63 19.05
N SER A 25 -3.72 8.51 19.18
CA SER A 25 -5.11 8.26 18.77
C SER A 25 -5.56 9.34 17.79
N ALA A 26 -6.23 8.95 16.70
CA ALA A 26 -6.56 9.83 15.59
C ALA A 26 -8.03 9.69 15.17
N SER A 27 -8.71 10.82 14.88
CA SER A 27 -10.08 10.84 14.37
C SER A 27 -10.34 12.02 13.43
N TYR A 28 -11.42 11.91 12.62
CA TYR A 28 -11.88 12.94 11.68
C TYR A 28 -13.23 13.57 12.10
N GLY A 29 -13.56 13.51 13.40
CA GLY A 29 -14.82 14.06 13.94
C GLY A 29 -15.85 12.98 14.32
N GLY A 30 -15.59 11.74 14.01
CA GLY A 30 -16.33 10.56 14.42
C GLY A 30 -15.53 9.67 15.39
N PRO A 31 -15.82 8.36 15.42
CA PRO A 31 -15.04 7.38 16.18
C PRO A 31 -13.56 7.41 15.83
N ALA A 32 -12.71 7.02 16.78
CA ALA A 32 -11.27 6.97 16.56
C ALA A 32 -10.94 5.92 15.47
N VAL A 33 -10.19 6.38 14.46
CA VAL A 33 -9.66 5.55 13.37
C VAL A 33 -8.37 4.84 13.82
N LEU A 34 -7.52 5.54 14.60
CA LEU A 34 -6.36 4.95 15.27
C LEU A 34 -6.56 5.09 16.78
N GLN A 35 -6.17 4.08 17.52
CA GLN A 35 -6.38 3.98 18.97
C GLN A 35 -5.10 3.54 19.65
N ASP A 36 -4.51 4.42 20.46
CA ASP A 36 -3.37 4.16 21.34
C ASP A 36 -2.23 3.43 20.58
N VAL A 37 -1.72 4.10 19.56
CA VAL A 37 -0.66 3.58 18.70
C VAL A 37 0.69 3.97 19.27
N ASP A 38 1.51 2.97 19.57
CA ASP A 38 2.93 3.06 19.88
C ASP A 38 3.71 2.33 18.78
N LEU A 39 4.60 3.03 18.08
CA LEU A 39 5.34 2.47 16.96
C LEU A 39 6.61 3.25 16.70
N ASP A 40 7.72 2.55 16.58
CA ASP A 40 9.00 3.09 16.11
C ASP A 40 9.33 2.53 14.73
N LEU A 41 9.60 3.40 13.75
CA LEU A 41 10.06 2.99 12.41
C LEU A 41 11.53 3.35 12.23
N PRO A 42 12.36 2.41 11.75
CA PRO A 42 13.78 2.60 11.64
C PRO A 42 14.15 3.61 10.54
N ARG A 43 15.23 4.35 10.75
CA ARG A 43 15.87 5.16 9.70
C ARG A 43 16.51 4.24 8.66
N GLY A 44 16.37 4.56 7.38
CA GLY A 44 16.83 3.72 6.27
C GLY A 44 15.98 2.46 6.07
N GLY A 45 14.80 2.37 6.72
CA GLY A 45 13.90 1.24 6.55
C GLY A 45 13.07 1.31 5.27
N LEU A 46 12.74 0.14 4.73
CA LEU A 46 11.68 -0.06 3.72
C LEU A 46 10.53 -0.81 4.40
N VAL A 47 9.45 -0.07 4.70
CA VAL A 47 8.38 -0.53 5.60
C VAL A 47 7.06 -0.64 4.85
N GLY A 48 6.41 -1.81 4.92
CA GLY A 48 5.05 -2.04 4.43
C GLY A 48 4.02 -1.95 5.55
N ILE A 49 3.00 -1.12 5.40
CA ILE A 49 1.85 -1.07 6.30
C ILE A 49 0.70 -1.85 5.66
N VAL A 50 0.26 -2.91 6.33
CA VAL A 50 -0.81 -3.79 5.86
C VAL A 50 -1.99 -3.82 6.81
N GLY A 51 -3.17 -4.13 6.29
CA GLY A 51 -4.42 -4.24 7.04
C GLY A 51 -5.64 -4.07 6.15
N PRO A 52 -6.84 -4.38 6.64
CA PRO A 52 -8.07 -4.30 5.85
C PRO A 52 -8.41 -2.86 5.45
N SER A 53 -9.37 -2.70 4.54
CA SER A 53 -9.93 -1.39 4.22
C SER A 53 -10.52 -0.75 5.48
N GLY A 54 -10.25 0.55 5.69
CA GLY A 54 -10.68 1.25 6.91
C GLY A 54 -9.87 0.96 8.18
N ALA A 55 -8.80 0.14 8.11
CA ALA A 55 -7.92 -0.17 9.25
C ALA A 55 -7.14 1.03 9.81
N GLY A 56 -7.04 2.13 9.05
CA GLY A 56 -6.30 3.34 9.44
C GLY A 56 -4.93 3.49 8.78
N LYS A 57 -4.60 2.70 7.74
CA LYS A 57 -3.31 2.77 7.02
C LYS A 57 -2.99 4.19 6.52
N THR A 58 -3.86 4.76 5.69
CA THR A 58 -3.72 6.15 5.19
C THR A 58 -3.73 7.18 6.34
N THR A 59 -4.48 6.92 7.41
CA THR A 59 -4.50 7.79 8.60
C THR A 59 -3.14 7.77 9.32
N LEU A 60 -2.49 6.60 9.38
CA LEU A 60 -1.16 6.48 9.96
C LEU A 60 -0.13 7.29 9.14
N LEU A 61 -0.17 7.20 7.79
CA LEU A 61 0.66 8.04 6.92
C LEU A 61 0.36 9.54 7.11
N ARG A 62 -0.91 9.93 7.14
CA ARG A 62 -1.32 11.33 7.34
C ARG A 62 -0.92 11.89 8.70
N ALA A 63 -0.86 11.05 9.72
CA ALA A 63 -0.36 11.44 11.03
C ALA A 63 1.13 11.82 11.00
N MET A 64 1.95 11.12 10.19
CA MET A 64 3.38 11.44 10.00
C MET A 64 3.62 12.81 9.35
N VAL A 65 2.65 13.33 8.59
CA VAL A 65 2.72 14.67 7.96
C VAL A 65 1.88 15.73 8.69
N GLY A 66 1.32 15.39 9.86
CA GLY A 66 0.51 16.31 10.65
C GLY A 66 -0.85 16.67 10.04
N GLN A 67 -1.39 15.84 9.13
CA GLN A 67 -2.65 16.10 8.40
C GLN A 67 -3.88 15.43 9.05
N VAL A 68 -3.82 15.07 10.32
CA VAL A 68 -4.96 14.52 11.06
C VAL A 68 -5.58 15.60 11.93
N PRO A 69 -6.86 15.97 11.75
CA PRO A 69 -7.48 17.11 12.44
C PRO A 69 -7.58 16.96 13.96
N ARG A 70 -7.77 15.73 14.43
CA ARG A 70 -7.89 15.40 15.86
C ARG A 70 -6.93 14.28 16.22
N LEU A 71 -5.72 14.67 16.58
CA LEU A 71 -4.66 13.77 17.01
C LEU A 71 -4.40 13.96 18.50
N LYS A 72 -4.37 12.85 19.25
CA LYS A 72 -3.88 12.80 20.65
C LYS A 72 -2.58 12.00 20.65
N GLY A 73 -1.74 12.21 21.66
CA GLY A 73 -0.40 11.65 21.72
C GLY A 73 0.57 12.49 20.92
N ARG A 74 1.70 11.92 20.53
CA ARG A 74 2.77 12.62 19.79
C ARG A 74 3.26 11.80 18.63
N VAL A 75 3.52 12.48 17.50
CA VAL A 75 4.21 11.88 16.36
C VAL A 75 5.49 12.67 16.11
N LEU A 76 6.61 11.98 16.14
CA LEU A 76 7.92 12.56 15.88
C LEU A 76 8.44 12.03 14.55
N VAL A 77 8.92 12.91 13.70
CA VAL A 77 9.64 12.55 12.46
C VAL A 77 10.98 13.28 12.48
N ASP A 78 12.07 12.53 12.36
CA ASP A 78 13.44 13.03 12.48
C ASP A 78 13.65 13.81 13.79
N GLY A 79 13.08 13.30 14.90
CA GLY A 79 13.12 13.92 16.22
C GLY A 79 12.24 15.18 16.38
N ARG A 80 11.50 15.61 15.36
CA ARG A 80 10.65 16.80 15.36
C ARG A 80 9.19 16.39 15.53
N ASP A 81 8.51 17.06 16.46
CA ASP A 81 7.06 16.88 16.64
C ASP A 81 6.31 17.48 15.44
N VAL A 82 5.51 16.67 14.76
CA VAL A 82 4.74 17.11 13.58
C VAL A 82 3.71 18.19 13.92
N ALA A 83 3.26 18.26 15.17
CA ALA A 83 2.33 19.30 15.66
C ALA A 83 3.01 20.66 15.91
N ALA A 84 4.33 20.71 16.03
CA ALA A 84 5.07 21.93 16.34
C ALA A 84 5.28 22.87 15.14
N GLY A 85 4.72 22.56 13.97
CA GLY A 85 4.73 23.44 12.80
C GLY A 85 6.06 23.54 12.04
N GLN A 86 7.06 22.71 12.37
CA GLN A 86 8.30 22.55 11.61
C GLN A 86 8.42 21.10 11.12
N PRO A 87 7.64 20.71 10.10
CA PRO A 87 7.68 19.34 9.62
C PRO A 87 9.06 18.99 9.07
N ALA A 88 9.47 17.74 9.27
CA ALA A 88 10.58 17.16 8.53
C ALA A 88 10.26 17.22 7.02
N ASN A 89 11.30 17.17 6.19
CA ASN A 89 11.12 17.11 4.75
C ASN A 89 10.61 15.72 4.35
N ILE A 90 9.32 15.60 4.09
CA ILE A 90 8.63 14.35 3.78
C ILE A 90 8.12 14.40 2.35
N GLY A 91 8.48 13.41 1.54
CA GLY A 91 7.91 13.18 0.22
C GLY A 91 6.59 12.41 0.33
N TRP A 92 5.56 12.83 -0.40
CA TRP A 92 4.26 12.18 -0.41
C TRP A 92 3.87 11.76 -1.83
N VAL A 93 3.59 10.48 -2.00
CA VAL A 93 3.02 9.90 -3.22
C VAL A 93 1.60 9.43 -2.89
N PRO A 94 0.55 10.11 -3.40
CA PRO A 94 -0.82 9.72 -3.17
C PRO A 94 -1.18 8.49 -4.01
N GLN A 95 -2.29 7.86 -3.69
CA GLN A 95 -2.94 6.86 -4.54
C GLN A 95 -3.32 7.50 -5.88
N LEU A 96 -2.85 6.91 -7.00
CA LEU A 96 -3.01 7.51 -8.34
C LEU A 96 -4.47 7.64 -8.79
N GLU A 97 -5.34 6.77 -8.30
CA GLU A 97 -6.78 6.80 -8.58
C GLU A 97 -7.47 8.08 -8.08
N THR A 98 -6.83 8.82 -7.16
CA THR A 98 -7.35 10.09 -6.62
C THR A 98 -6.85 11.33 -7.34
N VAL A 99 -6.00 11.15 -8.36
CA VAL A 99 -5.37 12.25 -9.10
C VAL A 99 -6.28 12.69 -10.24
N ASP A 100 -6.45 14.00 -10.38
CA ASP A 100 -7.11 14.59 -11.55
C ASP A 100 -6.15 14.59 -12.76
N TRP A 101 -6.39 13.69 -13.70
CA TRP A 101 -5.57 13.52 -14.89
C TRP A 101 -5.88 14.53 -16.01
N ASP A 102 -6.99 15.26 -15.93
CA ASP A 102 -7.37 16.27 -16.91
C ASP A 102 -6.60 17.58 -16.73
N PHE A 103 -5.83 17.71 -15.64
CA PHE A 103 -4.98 18.86 -15.42
C PHE A 103 -3.85 18.91 -16.48
N PRO A 104 -3.78 20.00 -17.29
CA PRO A 104 -2.87 20.08 -18.44
C PRO A 104 -1.45 20.44 -18.00
N ALA A 105 -0.73 19.49 -17.38
CA ALA A 105 0.65 19.67 -16.95
C ALA A 105 1.59 18.71 -17.66
N THR A 106 2.78 19.17 -17.97
CA THR A 106 3.89 18.34 -18.43
C THR A 106 4.50 17.56 -17.27
N VAL A 107 5.16 16.45 -17.56
CA VAL A 107 5.90 15.65 -16.60
C VAL A 107 6.87 16.51 -15.78
N ARG A 108 7.64 17.38 -16.45
CA ARG A 108 8.60 18.26 -15.78
C ARG A 108 7.92 19.24 -14.82
N GLU A 109 6.78 19.81 -15.21
CA GLU A 109 6.02 20.73 -14.36
C GLU A 109 5.52 20.00 -13.11
N VAL A 110 4.98 18.80 -13.24
CA VAL A 110 4.54 17.98 -12.09
C VAL A 110 5.70 17.68 -11.15
N VAL A 111 6.87 17.31 -11.67
CA VAL A 111 8.05 17.05 -10.83
C VAL A 111 8.46 18.33 -10.10
N LEU A 112 8.50 19.48 -10.79
CA LEU A 112 8.88 20.76 -10.20
C LEU A 112 7.90 21.25 -9.10
N MET A 113 6.61 20.83 -9.13
CA MET A 113 5.68 21.09 -8.03
C MET A 113 6.18 20.55 -6.68
N GLY A 114 6.94 19.44 -6.67
CA GLY A 114 7.54 18.89 -5.46
C GLY A 114 8.55 19.85 -4.78
N ARG A 115 9.15 20.73 -5.55
CA ARG A 115 10.12 21.70 -5.05
C ARG A 115 9.50 22.92 -4.38
N TRP A 116 8.25 23.27 -4.70
CA TRP A 116 7.56 24.42 -4.09
C TRP A 116 7.44 24.32 -2.58
N ALA A 117 7.37 23.14 -2.02
CA ALA A 117 7.39 22.93 -0.58
C ALA A 117 8.66 23.48 0.10
N ARG A 118 9.80 23.48 -0.60
CA ARG A 118 11.10 24.07 -0.15
C ARG A 118 11.25 25.54 -0.52
N ALA A 119 10.67 25.96 -1.64
CA ALA A 119 10.88 27.30 -2.20
C ALA A 119 10.00 28.37 -1.52
N ARG A 120 10.07 28.50 -0.18
CA ARG A 120 9.25 29.40 0.67
C ARG A 120 9.10 30.85 0.18
N TRP A 121 9.94 31.31 -0.81
CA TRP A 121 10.00 32.72 -1.23
C TRP A 121 10.36 32.91 -2.71
N ARG A 122 10.45 31.85 -3.54
CA ARG A 122 10.78 31.99 -4.97
C ARG A 122 9.64 31.46 -5.83
N PRO A 123 8.82 32.36 -6.43
CA PRO A 123 7.71 31.95 -7.30
C PRO A 123 8.17 31.47 -8.70
N TRP A 124 9.47 31.60 -9.03
CA TRP A 124 9.99 31.32 -10.36
C TRP A 124 10.95 30.14 -10.34
N MET A 125 10.69 29.17 -11.22
CA MET A 125 11.57 28.02 -11.46
C MET A 125 12.80 28.50 -12.25
N THR A 126 13.98 28.20 -11.75
CA THR A 126 15.26 28.53 -12.39
C THR A 126 15.67 27.43 -13.38
N ASN A 127 16.69 27.70 -14.21
CA ASN A 127 17.29 26.67 -15.07
C ASN A 127 17.94 25.55 -14.23
N ALA A 128 18.46 25.86 -13.04
CA ALA A 128 19.01 24.87 -12.11
C ALA A 128 17.91 23.92 -11.60
N ASP A 129 16.71 24.44 -11.28
CA ASP A 129 15.58 23.59 -10.86
C ASP A 129 15.14 22.64 -11.97
N ARG A 130 15.15 23.11 -13.22
CA ARG A 130 14.84 22.27 -14.39
C ARG A 130 15.89 21.19 -14.62
N ALA A 131 17.15 21.53 -14.50
CA ALA A 131 18.24 20.55 -14.62
C ALA A 131 18.16 19.47 -13.53
N GLU A 132 17.82 19.87 -12.29
CA GLU A 132 17.62 18.90 -11.19
C GLU A 132 16.38 18.01 -11.43
N ALA A 133 15.30 18.56 -11.98
CA ALA A 133 14.15 17.75 -12.38
C ALA A 133 14.55 16.72 -13.45
N ASP A 134 15.35 17.11 -14.45
CA ASP A 134 15.84 16.19 -15.48
C ASP A 134 16.72 15.08 -14.88
N VAL A 135 17.58 15.38 -13.91
CA VAL A 135 18.39 14.37 -13.20
C VAL A 135 17.49 13.36 -12.45
N VAL A 136 16.46 13.84 -11.77
CA VAL A 136 15.52 12.95 -11.07
C VAL A 136 14.70 12.10 -12.04
N LEU A 137 14.28 12.66 -13.18
CA LEU A 137 13.58 11.93 -14.23
C LEU A 137 14.46 10.82 -14.83
N GLU A 138 15.75 11.12 -15.12
CA GLU A 138 16.71 10.09 -15.58
C GLU A 138 16.90 8.99 -14.55
N ARG A 139 17.04 9.32 -13.27
CA ARG A 139 17.17 8.35 -12.17
C ARG A 139 16.00 7.37 -12.09
N LEU A 140 14.83 7.76 -12.58
CA LEU A 140 13.60 6.96 -12.58
C LEU A 140 13.25 6.38 -13.96
N ASP A 141 14.19 6.37 -14.91
CA ASP A 141 14.03 5.83 -16.28
C ASP A 141 12.88 6.49 -17.09
N ILE A 142 12.64 7.78 -16.86
CA ILE A 142 11.63 8.58 -17.55
C ILE A 142 12.17 9.92 -18.07
N GLY A 143 13.49 10.06 -18.22
CA GLY A 143 14.15 11.30 -18.63
C GLY A 143 13.66 11.88 -19.94
N GLY A 144 13.43 11.04 -20.96
CA GLY A 144 12.91 11.47 -22.26
C GLY A 144 11.46 11.95 -22.26
N LEU A 145 10.74 11.85 -21.14
CA LEU A 145 9.29 12.16 -21.06
C LEU A 145 8.99 13.56 -20.53
N GLY A 146 9.98 14.33 -20.13
CA GLY A 146 9.82 15.62 -19.44
C GLY A 146 8.89 16.63 -20.09
N GLN A 147 8.76 16.63 -21.43
CA GLN A 147 7.90 17.53 -22.19
C GLN A 147 6.51 16.95 -22.52
N ARG A 148 6.29 15.65 -22.26
CA ARG A 148 4.98 15.04 -22.50
C ARG A 148 3.97 15.47 -21.43
N GLN A 149 2.69 15.47 -21.80
CA GLN A 149 1.63 15.65 -20.81
C GLN A 149 1.48 14.40 -19.96
N ILE A 150 1.24 14.59 -18.64
CA ILE A 150 1.16 13.45 -17.70
C ILE A 150 0.04 12.47 -18.06
N ARG A 151 -1.06 12.94 -18.64
CA ARG A 151 -2.19 12.11 -19.08
C ARG A 151 -1.86 11.17 -20.26
N GLU A 152 -0.76 11.43 -20.98
CA GLU A 152 -0.32 10.61 -22.11
C GLU A 152 0.54 9.41 -21.70
N LEU A 153 0.84 9.31 -20.41
CA LEU A 153 1.72 8.29 -19.86
C LEU A 153 0.95 7.04 -19.46
N SER A 154 1.65 5.88 -19.49
CA SER A 154 1.13 4.65 -18.86
C SER A 154 1.08 4.81 -17.34
N GLY A 155 0.26 3.98 -16.65
CA GLY A 155 0.14 4.02 -15.20
C GLY A 155 1.48 3.88 -14.47
N GLY A 156 2.36 2.98 -14.91
CA GLY A 156 3.71 2.83 -14.35
C GLY A 156 4.59 4.06 -14.56
N GLN A 157 4.49 4.73 -15.74
CA GLN A 157 5.19 5.99 -15.98
C GLN A 157 4.65 7.11 -15.11
N GLN A 158 3.32 7.20 -14.95
CA GLN A 158 2.68 8.16 -14.04
C GLN A 158 3.15 7.97 -12.60
N GLN A 159 3.25 6.71 -12.13
CA GLN A 159 3.79 6.37 -10.82
C GLN A 159 5.21 6.89 -10.64
N ARG A 160 6.08 6.69 -11.62
CA ARG A 160 7.45 7.19 -11.62
C ARG A 160 7.52 8.73 -11.59
N VAL A 161 6.59 9.42 -12.26
CA VAL A 161 6.50 10.91 -12.20
C VAL A 161 6.13 11.38 -10.79
N PHE A 162 5.19 10.73 -10.10
CA PHE A 162 4.84 11.10 -8.72
C PHE A 162 5.96 10.76 -7.74
N LEU A 163 6.71 9.69 -7.97
CA LEU A 163 7.94 9.40 -7.24
C LEU A 163 8.99 10.51 -7.47
N ALA A 164 9.22 10.91 -8.73
CA ALA A 164 10.12 12.01 -9.07
C ALA A 164 9.73 13.32 -8.35
N ARG A 165 8.43 13.65 -8.36
CA ARG A 165 7.90 14.81 -7.64
C ARG A 165 8.18 14.75 -6.14
N ALA A 166 8.06 13.59 -5.53
CA ALA A 166 8.34 13.44 -4.11
C ALA A 166 9.84 13.49 -3.80
N LEU A 167 10.69 12.92 -4.68
CA LEU A 167 12.14 12.82 -4.49
C LEU A 167 12.89 14.13 -4.76
N ILE A 168 12.40 15.01 -5.66
CA ILE A 168 13.11 16.26 -6.01
C ILE A 168 13.31 17.19 -4.80
N ALA A 169 12.49 17.03 -3.77
CA ALA A 169 12.65 17.75 -2.52
C ALA A 169 13.74 17.14 -1.60
N ASP A 170 14.41 16.04 -1.99
CA ASP A 170 15.39 15.30 -1.19
C ASP A 170 14.84 14.98 0.20
N PRO A 171 13.76 14.18 0.30
CA PRO A 171 13.06 13.93 1.55
C PRO A 171 13.84 12.98 2.46
N VAL A 172 13.72 13.17 3.80
CA VAL A 172 14.24 12.21 4.79
C VAL A 172 13.35 10.97 4.90
N LEU A 173 12.08 11.10 4.49
CA LEU A 173 11.06 10.06 4.53
C LEU A 173 10.18 10.16 3.28
N LEU A 174 10.01 9.05 2.57
CA LEU A 174 9.09 8.91 1.45
C LEU A 174 7.88 8.09 1.89
N LEU A 175 6.70 8.67 1.79
CA LEU A 175 5.42 8.03 2.10
C LEU A 175 4.65 7.74 0.82
N LEU A 176 4.19 6.50 0.64
CA LEU A 176 3.41 6.09 -0.52
C LEU A 176 2.09 5.43 -0.06
N ASP A 177 0.99 5.96 -0.56
CA ASP A 177 -0.33 5.40 -0.27
C ASP A 177 -0.78 4.51 -1.43
N GLU A 178 -0.73 3.20 -1.22
CA GLU A 178 -1.06 2.14 -2.19
C GLU A 178 -0.39 2.31 -3.57
N PRO A 179 0.97 2.37 -3.63
CA PRO A 179 1.68 2.71 -4.87
C PRO A 179 1.56 1.66 -5.98
N THR A 180 1.04 0.49 -5.67
CA THR A 180 0.87 -0.63 -6.61
C THR A 180 -0.60 -0.95 -6.89
N SER A 181 -1.53 -0.10 -6.44
CA SER A 181 -2.96 -0.28 -6.71
C SER A 181 -3.27 -0.05 -8.20
N GLY A 182 -4.12 -0.92 -8.75
CA GLY A 182 -4.60 -0.75 -10.13
C GLY A 182 -3.58 -1.06 -11.24
N VAL A 183 -2.36 -1.51 -10.92
CA VAL A 183 -1.36 -1.89 -11.92
C VAL A 183 -1.26 -3.43 -12.07
N ASP A 184 -0.81 -3.87 -13.23
CA ASP A 184 -0.53 -5.30 -13.48
C ASP A 184 0.65 -5.82 -12.65
N ILE A 185 0.77 -7.15 -12.56
CA ILE A 185 1.78 -7.83 -11.73
C ILE A 185 3.21 -7.38 -12.09
N ARG A 186 3.52 -7.27 -13.38
CA ARG A 186 4.85 -6.89 -13.83
C ARG A 186 5.21 -5.46 -13.43
N THR A 187 4.29 -4.52 -13.66
CA THR A 187 4.47 -3.11 -13.27
C THR A 187 4.61 -2.97 -11.76
N ARG A 188 3.88 -3.77 -10.98
CA ARG A 188 4.00 -3.85 -9.53
C ARG A 188 5.41 -4.23 -9.10
N ASP A 189 5.94 -5.32 -9.63
CA ASP A 189 7.28 -5.79 -9.29
C ASP A 189 8.35 -4.76 -9.67
N GLU A 190 8.21 -4.11 -10.84
CA GLU A 190 9.09 -3.01 -11.26
C GLU A 190 9.07 -1.84 -10.27
N VAL A 191 7.88 -1.46 -9.74
CA VAL A 191 7.76 -0.40 -8.73
C VAL A 191 8.41 -0.82 -7.42
N LEU A 192 8.18 -2.04 -6.94
CA LEU A 192 8.77 -2.53 -5.69
C LEU A 192 10.31 -2.62 -5.78
N HIS A 193 10.87 -3.08 -6.91
CA HIS A 193 12.31 -3.07 -7.13
C HIS A 193 12.87 -1.64 -7.15
N LEU A 194 12.19 -0.71 -7.82
CA LEU A 194 12.60 0.70 -7.81
C LEU A 194 12.62 1.28 -6.39
N LEU A 195 11.62 0.95 -5.56
CA LEU A 195 11.60 1.38 -4.16
C LEU A 195 12.74 0.75 -3.35
N ALA A 196 13.07 -0.52 -3.60
CA ALA A 196 14.20 -1.18 -2.97
C ALA A 196 15.54 -0.51 -3.37
N ASP A 197 15.72 -0.16 -4.64
CA ASP A 197 16.92 0.56 -5.12
C ASP A 197 17.05 1.96 -4.50
N LEU A 198 15.94 2.70 -4.37
CA LEU A 198 15.91 3.99 -3.69
C LEU A 198 16.24 3.85 -2.19
N ASN A 199 15.74 2.80 -1.55
CA ASN A 199 16.05 2.49 -0.16
C ASN A 199 17.54 2.15 0.03
N ALA A 200 18.11 1.34 -0.86
CA ALA A 200 19.54 1.02 -0.86
C ALA A 200 20.43 2.26 -1.01
N GLN A 201 19.93 3.33 -1.63
CA GLN A 201 20.56 4.65 -1.72
C GLN A 201 20.35 5.53 -0.47
N GLY A 202 19.73 5.00 0.59
CA GLY A 202 19.56 5.66 1.89
C GLY A 202 18.21 6.36 2.10
N VAL A 203 17.27 6.28 1.15
CA VAL A 203 15.93 6.84 1.34
C VAL A 203 15.12 5.96 2.28
N THR A 204 14.57 6.52 3.36
CA THR A 204 13.62 5.81 4.21
C THR A 204 12.24 5.80 3.54
N ILE A 205 11.62 4.65 3.42
CA ILE A 205 10.37 4.48 2.68
C ILE A 205 9.33 3.79 3.55
N VAL A 206 8.12 4.34 3.59
CA VAL A 206 6.95 3.72 4.20
C VAL A 206 5.83 3.69 3.18
N LEU A 207 5.32 2.51 2.88
CA LEU A 207 4.22 2.35 1.94
C LEU A 207 3.04 1.61 2.55
N THR A 208 1.83 1.94 2.13
CA THR A 208 0.64 1.13 2.43
C THR A 208 0.33 0.20 1.28
N THR A 209 -0.17 -0.99 1.59
CA THR A 209 -0.65 -1.93 0.57
C THR A 209 -1.66 -2.90 1.19
N HIS A 210 -2.46 -3.55 0.35
CA HIS A 210 -3.33 -4.65 0.73
C HIS A 210 -2.79 -6.02 0.24
N GLU A 211 -1.66 -6.03 -0.44
CA GLU A 211 -1.07 -7.19 -1.09
C GLU A 211 -0.05 -7.90 -0.21
N LEU A 212 -0.52 -8.83 0.63
CA LEU A 212 0.30 -9.53 1.61
C LEU A 212 1.45 -10.35 0.99
N ASN A 213 1.20 -11.03 -0.12
CA ASN A 213 2.22 -11.86 -0.78
C ASN A 213 3.35 -11.01 -1.37
N SER A 214 3.05 -9.84 -1.93
CA SER A 214 4.07 -8.91 -2.41
C SER A 214 4.91 -8.34 -1.27
N VAL A 215 4.30 -8.04 -0.12
CA VAL A 215 5.02 -7.59 1.08
C VAL A 215 5.95 -8.69 1.58
N ALA A 216 5.45 -9.92 1.69
CA ALA A 216 6.23 -11.06 2.15
C ALA A 216 7.47 -11.34 1.28
N ALA A 217 7.36 -11.09 -0.04
CA ALA A 217 8.43 -11.36 -0.99
C ALA A 217 9.49 -10.24 -1.09
N HIS A 218 9.11 -8.97 -0.85
CA HIS A 218 9.96 -7.83 -1.22
C HIS A 218 10.32 -6.89 -0.08
N LEU A 219 9.58 -6.87 1.03
CA LEU A 219 9.79 -5.88 2.08
C LEU A 219 10.44 -6.50 3.32
N PRO A 220 11.50 -5.85 3.86
CA PRO A 220 12.21 -6.36 5.03
C PRO A 220 11.48 -6.07 6.35
N TYR A 221 10.46 -5.21 6.34
CA TYR A 221 9.75 -4.82 7.54
C TYR A 221 8.27 -4.55 7.26
N VAL A 222 7.40 -5.06 8.12
CA VAL A 222 5.95 -4.91 7.99
C VAL A 222 5.33 -4.41 9.29
N VAL A 223 4.23 -3.66 9.14
CA VAL A 223 3.37 -3.20 10.24
C VAL A 223 1.94 -3.63 9.96
N CYS A 224 1.39 -4.51 10.78
CA CYS A 224 0.00 -4.97 10.72
C CYS A 224 -0.90 -4.02 11.53
N VAL A 225 -1.87 -3.39 10.85
CA VAL A 225 -2.75 -2.37 11.43
C VAL A 225 -4.22 -2.77 11.31
N ASN A 226 -4.94 -2.68 12.42
CA ASN A 226 -6.39 -2.68 12.47
C ASN A 226 -6.84 -1.77 13.62
N ARG A 227 -6.95 -0.47 13.37
CA ARG A 227 -7.17 0.61 14.35
C ARG A 227 -6.08 0.72 15.43
N ARG A 228 -5.33 -0.34 15.66
CA ARG A 228 -4.18 -0.46 16.55
C ARG A 228 -3.06 -1.15 15.80
N ILE A 229 -1.85 -1.03 16.30
CA ILE A 229 -0.77 -1.90 15.83
C ILE A 229 -1.00 -3.28 16.42
N ILE A 230 -1.17 -4.28 15.55
CA ILE A 230 -1.35 -5.68 15.94
C ILE A 230 0.00 -6.35 16.11
N ALA A 231 0.89 -6.16 15.16
CA ALA A 231 2.27 -6.62 15.17
C ALA A 231 3.11 -5.81 14.19
N HIS A 232 4.42 -5.82 14.37
CA HIS A 232 5.38 -5.24 13.43
C HIS A 232 6.73 -5.96 13.55
N GLY A 233 7.50 -5.96 12.47
CA GLY A 233 8.81 -6.64 12.41
C GLY A 233 9.09 -7.24 11.05
N ASP A 234 9.95 -8.25 11.02
CA ASP A 234 10.24 -9.06 9.83
C ASP A 234 8.97 -9.80 9.38
N PRO A 235 8.63 -9.79 8.08
CA PRO A 235 7.49 -10.54 7.54
C PRO A 235 7.50 -12.01 7.91
N ASP A 236 8.67 -12.66 7.96
CA ASP A 236 8.81 -14.07 8.33
C ASP A 236 8.38 -14.37 9.78
N GLU A 237 8.50 -13.38 10.67
CA GLU A 237 8.08 -13.48 12.07
C GLU A 237 6.64 -13.00 12.27
N VAL A 238 6.24 -11.94 11.56
CA VAL A 238 4.95 -11.27 11.73
C VAL A 238 3.83 -11.98 10.97
N PHE A 239 4.08 -12.49 9.77
CA PHE A 239 3.05 -13.15 8.98
C PHE A 239 2.78 -14.58 9.45
N THR A 240 2.08 -14.67 10.55
CA THR A 240 1.53 -15.91 11.10
C THR A 240 0.02 -15.88 11.02
N ALA A 241 -0.62 -17.07 10.92
CA ALA A 241 -2.08 -17.15 10.85
C ALA A 241 -2.78 -16.42 12.02
N PRO A 242 -2.33 -16.53 13.30
CA PRO A 242 -2.96 -15.79 14.40
C PRO A 242 -2.89 -14.25 14.23
N ILE A 243 -1.74 -13.71 13.83
CA ILE A 243 -1.55 -12.25 13.64
C ILE A 243 -2.38 -11.77 12.45
N LEU A 244 -2.33 -12.47 11.31
CA LEU A 244 -3.10 -12.10 10.13
C LEU A 244 -4.60 -12.19 10.37
N ASN A 245 -5.08 -13.24 11.05
CA ASN A 245 -6.48 -13.38 11.38
C ASN A 245 -6.96 -12.30 12.36
N ALA A 246 -6.12 -11.90 13.33
CA ALA A 246 -6.41 -10.76 14.20
C ALA A 246 -6.42 -9.42 13.44
N THR A 247 -5.55 -9.27 12.43
CA THR A 247 -5.45 -8.05 11.63
C THR A 247 -6.64 -7.92 10.68
N TYR A 248 -7.01 -8.98 9.97
CA TYR A 248 -8.00 -8.94 8.89
C TYR A 248 -9.40 -9.40 9.33
N ALA A 249 -9.54 -9.94 10.54
CA ALA A 249 -10.77 -10.58 11.03
C ALA A 249 -11.30 -11.66 10.05
N ALA A 250 -10.37 -12.40 9.42
CA ALA A 250 -10.61 -13.40 8.40
C ALA A 250 -9.82 -14.68 8.70
N ASP A 251 -10.22 -15.80 8.11
CA ASP A 251 -9.49 -17.07 8.25
C ASP A 251 -8.45 -17.16 7.13
N LEU A 252 -7.22 -16.70 7.43
CA LEU A 252 -6.08 -16.72 6.51
C LEU A 252 -5.13 -17.86 6.89
N ARG A 253 -4.62 -18.55 5.87
CA ARG A 253 -3.57 -19.56 6.02
C ARG A 253 -2.24 -19.02 5.52
N VAL A 254 -1.20 -19.33 6.27
CA VAL A 254 0.18 -19.03 5.90
C VAL A 254 0.87 -20.36 5.58
N VAL A 255 1.36 -20.47 4.35
CA VAL A 255 2.08 -21.66 3.87
C VAL A 255 3.50 -21.25 3.53
N ARG A 256 4.48 -22.03 3.98
CA ARG A 256 5.88 -21.87 3.57
C ARG A 256 6.18 -22.90 2.48
N GLN A 257 6.56 -22.42 1.31
CA GLN A 257 6.93 -23.26 0.17
C GLN A 257 8.23 -22.73 -0.43
N ASP A 258 9.25 -23.59 -0.52
CA ASP A 258 10.57 -23.25 -1.10
C ASP A 258 11.20 -21.98 -0.52
N GLY A 259 11.01 -21.73 0.79
CA GLY A 259 11.50 -20.56 1.50
C GLY A 259 10.63 -19.31 1.34
N ASN A 260 9.57 -19.35 0.55
CA ASN A 260 8.65 -18.23 0.35
C ASN A 260 7.41 -18.37 1.26
N LEU A 261 6.93 -17.22 1.77
CA LEU A 261 5.65 -17.13 2.45
C LEU A 261 4.52 -16.93 1.43
N LEU A 262 3.51 -17.80 1.50
CA LEU A 262 2.29 -17.70 0.72
C LEU A 262 1.10 -17.54 1.68
N ILE A 263 0.33 -16.50 1.48
CA ILE A 263 -0.86 -16.18 2.27
C ILE A 263 -2.08 -16.42 1.37
N ALA A 264 -3.00 -17.24 1.83
CA ALA A 264 -4.20 -17.61 1.11
C ALA A 264 -5.43 -17.59 2.02
N ASP A 265 -6.60 -17.34 1.44
CA ASP A 265 -7.87 -17.51 2.14
C ASP A 265 -8.13 -18.98 2.46
N ALA A 266 -8.54 -19.27 3.69
CA ALA A 266 -8.84 -20.63 4.10
C ALA A 266 -10.17 -21.18 3.57
N ALA A 267 -11.01 -20.33 2.98
CA ALA A 267 -12.43 -20.61 2.69
C ALA A 267 -12.86 -20.84 1.22
N PRO A 268 -12.03 -21.30 0.26
CA PRO A 268 -12.54 -21.52 -1.10
C PRO A 268 -13.39 -22.79 -1.30
N HIS A 269 -13.41 -23.74 -0.34
CA HIS A 269 -14.08 -25.03 -0.54
C HIS A 269 -15.60 -24.99 -0.39
N ARG A 270 -16.15 -24.19 0.49
CA ARG A 270 -17.61 -24.17 0.77
C ARG A 270 -18.47 -23.71 -0.41
N LEU A 271 -18.00 -22.73 -1.18
CA LEU A 271 -18.72 -22.24 -2.36
C LEU A 271 -18.67 -23.23 -3.53
N ARG A 272 -17.54 -23.89 -3.76
CA ARG A 272 -17.42 -24.91 -4.80
C ARG A 272 -18.24 -26.15 -4.49
N ASP A 273 -18.31 -26.57 -3.24
CA ASP A 273 -19.07 -27.73 -2.82
C ASP A 273 -20.59 -27.44 -2.87
N ALA A 274 -21.03 -26.23 -2.47
CA ALA A 274 -22.42 -25.80 -2.61
C ALA A 274 -22.88 -25.79 -4.09
N LEU A 275 -22.06 -25.23 -5.00
CA LEU A 275 -22.36 -25.19 -6.43
C LEU A 275 -22.32 -26.58 -7.08
N ARG A 276 -21.50 -27.51 -6.61
CA ARG A 276 -21.52 -28.92 -7.09
C ARG A 276 -22.77 -29.67 -6.67
N HIS A 277 -23.30 -29.41 -5.48
CA HIS A 277 -24.56 -30.02 -5.01
C HIS A 277 -25.78 -29.47 -5.75
N GLU A 278 -25.82 -28.22 -6.18
CA GLU A 278 -26.88 -27.67 -7.01
C GLU A 278 -26.92 -28.30 -8.43
N HIS A 279 -25.78 -28.54 -9.05
CA HIS A 279 -25.68 -29.17 -10.38
C HIS A 279 -25.97 -30.67 -10.34
N ALA A 280 -25.68 -31.38 -9.28
CA ALA A 280 -25.99 -32.79 -9.14
C ALA A 280 -27.48 -33.07 -8.97
N GLY A 281 -28.28 -32.08 -8.54
CA GLY A 281 -29.74 -32.19 -8.41
C GLY A 281 -30.53 -32.00 -9.72
N TYR A 282 -29.90 -31.49 -10.78
CA TYR A 282 -30.54 -31.22 -12.06
C TYR A 282 -30.40 -32.37 -13.08
N GLU A 283 -29.54 -33.35 -12.88
CA GLU A 283 -29.30 -34.44 -13.84
C GLU A 283 -30.25 -35.64 -13.66
N HIS A 284 -31.12 -35.69 -12.63
CA HIS A 284 -32.03 -36.83 -12.39
C HIS A 284 -33.50 -36.60 -12.72
N SER A 285 -33.88 -35.51 -13.42
CA SER A 285 -35.30 -35.24 -13.73
C SER A 285 -35.70 -35.38 -15.19
N HIS A 286 -34.88 -35.97 -16.07
CA HIS A 286 -35.21 -36.16 -17.49
C HIS A 286 -35.11 -37.62 -17.95
N HIS A 287 -35.74 -38.59 -17.26
CA HIS A 287 -36.06 -39.88 -17.82
C HIS A 287 -37.30 -40.44 -17.15
N GLU A 288 -38.46 -40.01 -17.61
CA GLU A 288 -39.70 -40.76 -17.56
C GLU A 288 -40.74 -39.93 -18.32
N HIS A 289 -40.97 -40.23 -19.59
CA HIS A 289 -42.25 -40.04 -20.30
C HIS A 289 -42.23 -40.77 -21.64
N ASP A 290 -42.94 -41.80 -21.62
CA ASP A 290 -44.12 -42.17 -22.41
C ASP A 290 -43.87 -42.92 -23.73
N ASP A 291 -43.94 -44.25 -23.58
CA ASP A 291 -44.44 -45.18 -24.62
C ASP A 291 -45.98 -45.06 -24.65
N HIS A 292 -46.53 -44.46 -25.70
CA HIS A 292 -47.95 -44.63 -26.08
C HIS A 292 -48.03 -45.13 -27.52
N PRO A 293 -48.74 -46.28 -27.76
CA PRO A 293 -48.91 -46.85 -29.07
C PRO A 293 -49.98 -46.08 -29.85
N HIS A 294 -49.67 -45.64 -31.04
CA HIS A 294 -50.61 -45.07 -32.00
C HIS A 294 -51.49 -46.15 -32.65
N HIS A 295 -52.78 -46.14 -32.28
CA HIS A 295 -53.85 -46.82 -33.05
C HIS A 295 -54.23 -45.93 -34.24
N HIS A 296 -54.12 -46.49 -35.47
CA HIS A 296 -54.73 -45.98 -36.66
C HIS A 296 -56.21 -46.55 -36.74
N PRO A 297 -57.22 -45.73 -37.04
CA PRO A 297 -58.41 -46.22 -37.61
C PRO A 297 -58.49 -45.96 -39.11
N ALA A 298 -58.81 -47.03 -39.87
CA ALA A 298 -59.17 -46.99 -41.28
C ALA A 298 -60.49 -46.24 -41.48
N GLY A 299 -60.56 -45.36 -42.50
CA GLY A 299 -61.77 -44.75 -42.99
C GLY A 299 -62.28 -45.48 -44.23
N PRO A 300 -63.55 -45.44 -44.47
CA PRO A 300 -64.16 -46.04 -45.66
C PRO A 300 -64.45 -45.00 -46.74
N ALA A 301 -64.50 -45.50 -48.00
CA ALA A 301 -65.10 -45.02 -49.24
C ALA A 301 -64.59 -43.73 -49.87
#